data_4e686e777f79cb99cb5fa27f9fb5a54f
#
_entry.id   4e686e777f79cb99cb5fa27f9fb5a54f
#
_cell.length_a   1.000
_cell.length_b   1.000
_cell.length_c   1.000
_cell.angle_alpha   90.00
_cell.angle_beta   90.00
_cell.angle_gamma   90.00
#
_symmetry.space_group_name_H-M   'P 1'
#
loop_
_entity.id
_entity.type
_entity.pdbx_description
1 polymer ?
#
loop_
_entity_poly.entity_id
_entity_poly.type
_entity_poly.pdbx_seq_one_letter_code
_entity_poly.pdbx_strand_id
1 'polypeptide(L)'
;MNSRVVCVDASLGLKLVLAEEDSPLAQKLWAGWIDREVGIVSTHLWAFEVTSVIRNKVHRAEITPEEGERAFTLIHRQGVRLLYPDGLHQRAWELAKRFNRPVAYDAHYLALAETLGCEFWTADERLYNVVKQELPWVRWLGELAMD
;
A
#
# COMPACT_ATOMS: atom_id res chain seq x y z
N MET A 1 12.34 4.00 19.93
CA MET A 1 11.88 3.83 19.28
C MET A 1 11.68 2.91 18.79
N ASN A 2 11.53 2.69 18.80
CA ASN A 2 11.31 2.07 18.08
C ASN A 2 10.11 1.53 17.83
N SER A 3 9.13 2.16 18.09
CA SER A 3 7.94 1.72 17.49
C SER A 3 8.19 1.58 16.01
N ARG A 4 8.22 0.38 15.62
CA ARG A 4 8.45 0.14 14.23
C ARG A 4 7.11 0.12 13.52
N VAL A 5 7.00 0.92 12.48
CA VAL A 5 5.84 0.90 11.61
C VAL A 5 6.30 0.81 10.16
N VAL A 6 5.41 0.38 9.30
CA VAL A 6 5.63 0.36 7.85
C VAL A 6 4.38 0.93 7.20
N CYS A 7 4.56 1.71 6.15
CA CYS A 7 3.46 2.27 5.39
C CYS A 7 3.22 1.43 4.14
N VAL A 8 1.97 1.17 3.82
CA VAL A 8 1.60 0.37 2.65
C VAL A 8 0.57 1.12 1.81
N ASP A 9 0.53 0.83 0.52
CA ASP A 9 -0.52 1.34 -0.34
C ASP A 9 -1.55 0.25 -0.63
N ALA A 10 -2.60 0.62 -1.35
CA ALA A 10 -3.67 -0.30 -1.68
C ALA A 10 -3.19 -1.45 -2.57
N SER A 11 -2.22 -1.18 -3.46
CA SER A 11 -1.73 -2.21 -4.37
C SER A 11 -1.13 -3.40 -3.61
N LEU A 12 -0.40 -3.12 -2.54
CA LEU A 12 0.18 -4.17 -1.71
C LEU A 12 -0.89 -4.91 -0.93
N GLY A 13 -1.79 -4.16 -0.29
CA GLY A 13 -2.87 -4.77 0.50
C GLY A 13 -3.74 -5.71 -0.33
N LEU A 14 -4.06 -5.31 -1.55
CA LEU A 14 -4.90 -6.12 -2.43
C LEU A 14 -4.27 -7.47 -2.78
N LYS A 15 -2.93 -7.55 -2.82
CA LYS A 15 -2.25 -8.83 -3.07
C LYS A 15 -2.54 -9.88 -1.98
N LEU A 16 -2.94 -9.45 -0.80
CA LEU A 16 -3.26 -10.38 0.28
C LEU A 16 -4.57 -11.13 0.05
N VAL A 17 -5.51 -10.49 -0.62
CA VAL A 17 -6.89 -10.98 -0.67
C VAL A 17 -7.36 -11.33 -2.09
N LEU A 18 -6.60 -10.93 -3.10
CA LEU A 18 -6.88 -11.30 -4.49
C LEU A 18 -5.79 -12.29 -4.92
N ALA A 19 -6.20 -13.38 -5.57
CA ALA A 19 -5.25 -14.43 -5.98
C ALA A 19 -4.51 -13.97 -7.23
N GLU A 20 -3.27 -13.56 -7.06
CA GLU A 20 -2.39 -13.14 -8.15
C GLU A 20 -1.03 -13.83 -7.99
N GLU A 21 -0.20 -13.76 -9.03
CA GLU A 21 1.08 -14.48 -9.06
C GLU A 21 1.97 -14.16 -7.87
N ASP A 22 2.05 -12.89 -7.50
CA ASP A 22 2.94 -12.44 -6.42
C ASP A 22 2.23 -12.37 -5.05
N SER A 23 0.98 -12.86 -4.94
CA SER A 23 0.28 -12.89 -3.67
C SER A 23 1.01 -13.65 -2.57
N PRO A 24 1.66 -14.81 -2.86
CA PRO A 24 2.43 -15.50 -1.82
C PRO A 24 3.55 -14.65 -1.23
N LEU A 25 4.22 -13.82 -2.04
CA LEU A 25 5.24 -12.90 -1.55
C LEU A 25 4.67 -11.86 -0.59
N ALA A 26 3.52 -11.30 -0.97
CA ALA A 26 2.84 -10.30 -0.13
C ALA A 26 2.39 -10.90 1.18
N GLN A 27 1.84 -12.12 1.14
CA GLN A 27 1.38 -12.82 2.34
C GLN A 27 2.54 -13.10 3.29
N LYS A 28 3.67 -13.54 2.77
CA LYS A 28 4.86 -13.82 3.56
C LYS A 28 5.42 -12.55 4.20
N LEU A 29 5.50 -11.48 3.42
CA LEU A 29 5.98 -10.18 3.91
C LEU A 29 5.11 -9.67 5.05
N TRP A 30 3.79 -9.70 4.84
CA TRP A 30 2.82 -9.20 5.81
C TRP A 30 2.85 -10.03 7.09
N ALA A 31 2.87 -11.37 6.95
CA ALA A 31 2.96 -12.26 8.11
C ALA A 31 4.23 -11.99 8.92
N GLY A 32 5.33 -11.70 8.24
CA GLY A 32 6.58 -11.34 8.92
C GLY A 32 6.46 -10.07 9.73
N TRP A 33 5.74 -9.08 9.22
CA TRP A 33 5.48 -7.85 9.97
C TRP A 33 4.67 -8.14 11.23
N ILE A 34 3.61 -8.93 11.09
CA ILE A 34 2.77 -9.31 12.23
C ILE A 34 3.60 -10.05 13.29
N ASP A 35 4.42 -11.02 12.86
CA ASP A 35 5.25 -11.81 13.78
C ASP A 35 6.26 -10.95 14.54
N ARG A 36 6.77 -9.91 13.90
CA ARG A 36 7.75 -9.02 14.52
C ARG A 36 7.10 -7.81 15.19
N GLU A 37 5.79 -7.80 15.27
CA GLU A 37 5.02 -6.72 15.91
C GLU A 37 5.29 -5.36 15.26
N VAL A 38 5.46 -5.34 13.93
CA VAL A 38 5.59 -4.11 13.16
C VAL A 38 4.18 -3.57 12.91
N GLY A 39 3.94 -2.31 13.24
CA GLY A 39 2.65 -1.67 12.97
C GLY A 39 2.50 -1.37 11.48
N ILE A 40 1.34 -1.66 10.93
CA ILE A 40 1.06 -1.42 9.51
C ILE A 40 0.12 -0.23 9.41
N VAL A 41 0.56 0.81 8.70
CA VAL A 41 -0.18 2.06 8.60
C VAL A 41 -0.40 2.43 7.15
N SER A 42 -1.40 3.27 6.91
CA SER A 42 -1.65 3.80 5.58
C SER A 42 -2.47 5.09 5.70
N THR A 43 -2.79 5.69 4.56
CA THR A 43 -3.66 6.86 4.51
C THR A 43 -5.12 6.41 4.41
N HIS A 44 -6.05 7.34 4.64
CA HIS A 44 -7.48 7.05 4.44
C HIS A 44 -7.79 6.64 3.00
N LEU A 45 -6.99 7.09 2.04
CA LEU A 45 -7.14 6.70 0.64
C LEU A 45 -7.08 5.18 0.46
N TRP A 46 -6.28 4.49 1.29
CA TRP A 46 -6.16 3.03 1.25
C TRP A 46 -7.53 2.35 1.34
N ALA A 47 -8.35 2.79 2.29
CA ALA A 47 -9.68 2.19 2.48
C ALA A 47 -10.59 2.41 1.27
N PHE A 48 -10.54 3.60 0.68
CA PHE A 48 -11.33 3.89 -0.51
C PHE A 48 -10.89 3.05 -1.68
N GLU A 49 -9.58 2.96 -1.90
CA GLU A 49 -9.03 2.24 -3.05
C GLU A 49 -9.27 0.74 -2.96
N VAL A 50 -9.00 0.10 -1.81
CA VAL A 50 -9.20 -1.35 -1.70
C VAL A 50 -10.67 -1.71 -1.89
N THR A 51 -11.58 -0.90 -1.34
CA THR A 51 -13.01 -1.11 -1.51
C THR A 51 -13.41 -1.03 -2.98
N SER A 52 -12.94 0.02 -3.65
CA SER A 52 -13.29 0.28 -5.04
C SER A 52 -12.72 -0.77 -6.00
N VAL A 53 -11.48 -1.19 -5.79
CA VAL A 53 -10.86 -2.20 -6.66
C VAL A 53 -11.58 -3.53 -6.54
N ILE A 54 -11.91 -3.95 -5.31
CA ILE A 54 -12.63 -5.22 -5.11
C ILE A 54 -14.02 -5.14 -5.77
N ARG A 55 -14.72 -4.04 -5.55
CA ARG A 55 -16.04 -3.85 -6.15
C ARG A 55 -15.97 -3.89 -7.68
N ASN A 56 -14.97 -3.24 -8.25
CA ASN A 56 -14.80 -3.21 -9.70
C ASN A 56 -14.54 -4.60 -10.26
N LYS A 57 -13.76 -5.42 -9.58
CA LYS A 57 -13.49 -6.79 -10.02
C LYS A 57 -14.74 -7.65 -10.02
N VAL A 58 -15.59 -7.50 -9.01
CA VAL A 58 -16.89 -8.19 -8.98
C VAL A 58 -17.78 -7.68 -10.11
N HIS A 59 -17.86 -6.36 -10.28
CA HIS A 59 -18.68 -5.75 -11.32
C HIS A 59 -18.29 -6.24 -12.72
N ARG A 60 -17.00 -6.40 -12.96
CA ARG A 60 -16.47 -6.86 -14.26
C ARG A 60 -16.47 -8.38 -14.38
N ALA A 61 -16.99 -9.09 -13.38
CA ALA A 61 -17.02 -10.55 -13.32
C ALA A 61 -15.62 -11.19 -13.39
N GLU A 62 -14.60 -10.47 -12.94
CA GLU A 62 -13.24 -11.01 -12.83
C GLU A 62 -13.11 -11.90 -11.60
N ILE A 63 -13.92 -11.66 -10.58
CA ILE A 63 -14.10 -12.52 -9.43
C ILE A 63 -15.59 -12.65 -9.17
N THR A 64 -15.97 -13.72 -8.45
CA THR A 64 -17.38 -13.93 -8.12
C THR A 64 -17.82 -12.99 -7.01
N PRO A 65 -19.15 -12.76 -6.85
CA PRO A 65 -19.65 -11.96 -5.72
C PRO A 65 -19.20 -12.53 -4.37
N GLU A 66 -19.16 -13.85 -4.21
CA GLU A 66 -18.74 -14.50 -2.96
C GLU A 66 -17.26 -14.27 -2.70
N GLU A 67 -16.42 -14.35 -3.74
CA GLU A 67 -15.00 -14.02 -3.63
C GLU A 67 -14.79 -12.56 -3.24
N GLY A 68 -15.60 -11.68 -3.81
CA GLY A 68 -15.56 -10.26 -3.48
C GLY A 68 -15.90 -9.97 -2.02
N GLU A 69 -16.97 -10.60 -1.51
CA GLU A 69 -17.36 -10.44 -0.11
C GLU A 69 -16.26 -10.93 0.83
N ARG A 70 -15.64 -12.04 0.48
CA ARG A 70 -14.56 -12.61 1.27
C ARG A 70 -13.34 -11.70 1.28
N ALA A 71 -12.95 -11.19 0.11
CA ALA A 71 -11.82 -10.30 -0.02
C ALA A 71 -12.05 -9.00 0.76
N PHE A 72 -13.25 -8.42 0.63
CA PHE A 72 -13.61 -7.19 1.35
C PHE A 72 -13.52 -7.39 2.87
N THR A 73 -14.08 -8.49 3.37
CA THR A 73 -14.04 -8.79 4.80
C THR A 73 -12.60 -8.97 5.29
N LEU A 74 -11.81 -9.73 4.54
CA LEU A 74 -10.43 -10.01 4.93
C LEU A 74 -9.56 -8.76 4.95
N ILE A 75 -9.67 -7.90 3.93
CA ILE A 75 -8.81 -6.72 3.85
C ILE A 75 -9.11 -5.74 4.98
N HIS A 76 -10.38 -5.58 5.34
CA HIS A 76 -10.74 -4.65 6.41
C HIS A 76 -10.48 -5.22 7.82
N ARG A 77 -10.07 -6.49 7.92
CA ARG A 77 -9.67 -7.12 9.19
C ARG A 77 -8.17 -7.16 9.41
N GLN A 78 -7.38 -6.59 8.49
CA GLN A 78 -5.92 -6.70 8.59
C GLN A 78 -5.30 -5.77 9.63
N GLY A 79 -6.08 -4.92 10.24
CA GLY A 79 -5.58 -4.06 11.30
C GLY A 79 -4.71 -2.90 10.82
N VAL A 80 -4.85 -2.51 9.55
CA VAL A 80 -4.12 -1.36 9.03
C VAL A 80 -4.65 -0.10 9.71
N ARG A 81 -3.76 0.67 10.32
CA ARG A 81 -4.11 1.93 10.96
C ARG A 81 -4.07 3.05 9.93
N LEU A 82 -5.17 3.78 9.82
CA LEU A 82 -5.27 4.89 8.87
C LEU A 82 -4.93 6.18 9.58
N LEU A 83 -3.93 6.89 9.09
CA LEU A 83 -3.39 8.09 9.72
C LEU A 83 -3.54 9.30 8.80
N TYR A 84 -3.74 10.45 9.42
CA TYR A 84 -3.93 11.69 8.69
C TYR A 84 -3.20 12.83 9.41
N PRO A 85 -1.85 12.86 9.35
CA PRO A 85 -1.08 13.90 10.03
C PRO A 85 -1.29 15.26 9.38
N ASP A 86 -1.08 16.32 10.17
CA ASP A 86 -1.15 17.68 9.68
C ASP A 86 -0.15 17.87 8.55
N GLY A 87 -0.56 18.61 7.51
CA GLY A 87 0.31 18.91 6.40
C GLY A 87 0.43 17.82 5.34
N LEU A 88 -0.32 16.72 5.49
CA LEU A 88 -0.23 15.60 4.56
C LEU A 88 -0.50 16.02 3.11
N HIS A 89 -1.58 16.76 2.89
CA HIS A 89 -1.94 17.19 1.53
C HIS A 89 -0.89 18.12 0.92
N GLN A 90 -0.35 19.03 1.73
CA GLN A 90 0.68 19.96 1.27
C GLN A 90 1.93 19.20 0.83
N ARG A 91 2.36 18.23 1.64
CA ARG A 91 3.56 17.45 1.30
C ARG A 91 3.31 16.56 0.09
N ALA A 92 2.12 15.97 -0.02
CA ALA A 92 1.74 15.17 -1.19
C ALA A 92 1.76 16.02 -2.46
N TRP A 93 1.26 17.24 -2.38
CA TRP A 93 1.30 18.19 -3.50
C TRP A 93 2.74 18.43 -3.96
N GLU A 94 3.64 18.67 -3.02
CA GLU A 94 5.04 18.94 -3.34
C GLU A 94 5.73 17.71 -3.95
N LEU A 95 5.46 16.52 -3.42
CA LEU A 95 6.04 15.29 -3.97
C LEU A 95 5.49 15.00 -5.37
N ALA A 96 4.20 15.23 -5.59
CA ALA A 96 3.60 15.02 -6.91
C ALA A 96 4.24 15.95 -7.94
N LYS A 97 4.50 17.20 -7.58
CA LYS A 97 5.21 18.14 -8.45
C LYS A 97 6.64 17.67 -8.72
N ARG A 98 7.35 17.28 -7.66
CA ARG A 98 8.75 16.87 -7.76
C ARG A 98 8.93 15.71 -8.72
N PHE A 99 8.00 14.72 -8.68
CA PHE A 99 8.06 13.55 -9.52
C PHE A 99 7.17 13.65 -10.76
N ASN A 100 6.64 14.83 -11.02
CA ASN A 100 5.81 15.15 -12.18
C ASN A 100 4.65 14.17 -12.35
N ARG A 101 3.93 13.92 -11.23
CA ARG A 101 2.76 13.04 -11.24
C ARG A 101 1.51 13.84 -11.63
N PRO A 102 0.67 13.32 -12.54
CA PRO A 102 -0.54 14.04 -12.96
C PRO A 102 -1.60 14.10 -11.87
N VAL A 103 -1.56 13.16 -10.92
CA VAL A 103 -2.46 13.15 -9.76
C VAL A 103 -1.62 12.89 -8.51
N ALA A 104 -2.18 13.22 -7.36
CA ALA A 104 -1.43 13.16 -6.10
C ALA A 104 -1.77 11.97 -5.21
N TYR A 105 -2.52 10.98 -5.71
CA TYR A 105 -2.91 9.84 -4.88
C TYR A 105 -1.70 9.08 -4.33
N ASP A 106 -0.79 8.66 -5.21
CA ASP A 106 0.42 7.95 -4.80
C ASP A 106 1.28 8.80 -3.88
N ALA A 107 1.33 10.10 -4.15
CA ALA A 107 2.13 11.02 -3.36
C ALA A 107 1.62 11.13 -1.91
N HIS A 108 0.34 10.87 -1.66
CA HIS A 108 -0.18 10.85 -0.30
C HIS A 108 0.41 9.70 0.52
N TYR A 109 0.56 8.53 -0.10
CA TYR A 109 1.22 7.40 0.57
C TYR A 109 2.68 7.72 0.86
N LEU A 110 3.37 8.30 -0.12
CA LEU A 110 4.77 8.69 0.04
C LEU A 110 4.92 9.75 1.15
N ALA A 111 4.03 10.73 1.17
CA ALA A 111 4.05 11.79 2.18
C ALA A 111 3.86 11.24 3.59
N LEU A 112 2.98 10.26 3.75
CA LEU A 112 2.75 9.65 5.05
C LEU A 112 4.01 8.92 5.53
N ALA A 113 4.59 8.09 4.69
CA ALA A 113 5.80 7.34 5.05
C ALA A 113 6.94 8.29 5.39
N GLU A 114 7.12 9.36 4.60
CA GLU A 114 8.15 10.35 4.86
C GLU A 114 7.94 11.05 6.21
N THR A 115 6.71 11.44 6.49
CA THR A 115 6.36 12.10 7.76
C THR A 115 6.66 11.21 8.95
N LEU A 116 6.40 9.91 8.83
CA LEU A 116 6.63 8.96 9.91
C LEU A 116 8.07 8.45 9.97
N GLY A 117 8.87 8.75 8.94
CA GLY A 117 10.25 8.26 8.88
C GLY A 117 10.35 6.75 8.75
N CYS A 118 9.43 6.12 8.02
CA CYS A 118 9.38 4.67 7.89
C CYS A 118 9.45 4.24 6.42
N GLU A 119 9.64 2.94 6.20
CA GLU A 119 9.60 2.39 4.85
C GLU A 119 8.18 2.45 4.30
N PHE A 120 8.10 2.63 2.99
CA PHE A 120 6.87 2.52 2.23
C PHE A 120 7.00 1.32 1.29
N TRP A 121 6.05 0.39 1.38
CA TRP A 121 6.04 -0.80 0.54
C TRP A 121 4.87 -0.75 -0.44
N THR A 122 5.15 -1.03 -1.70
CA THR A 122 4.17 -1.01 -2.77
C THR A 122 4.32 -2.24 -3.66
N ALA A 123 3.24 -2.65 -4.30
CA ALA A 123 3.30 -3.65 -5.36
C ALA A 123 3.35 -3.01 -6.75
N ASP A 124 3.32 -1.67 -6.82
CA ASP A 124 3.32 -0.92 -8.07
C ASP A 124 4.74 -0.64 -8.55
N GLU A 125 5.21 -1.43 -9.50
CA GLU A 125 6.56 -1.29 -10.05
C GLU A 125 6.77 0.07 -10.72
N ARG A 126 5.75 0.61 -11.37
CA ARG A 126 5.87 1.90 -12.05
C ARG A 126 6.17 3.01 -11.07
N LEU A 127 5.44 3.05 -9.97
CA LEU A 127 5.67 4.03 -8.92
C LEU A 127 7.08 3.88 -8.36
N TYR A 128 7.46 2.65 -8.03
CA TYR A 128 8.79 2.36 -7.51
C TYR A 128 9.88 2.89 -8.44
N ASN A 129 9.76 2.61 -9.74
CA ASN A 129 10.77 3.03 -10.71
C ASN A 129 10.88 4.54 -10.84
N VAL A 130 9.79 5.27 -10.63
CA VAL A 130 9.79 6.73 -10.70
C VAL A 130 10.57 7.34 -9.54
N VAL A 131 10.47 6.77 -8.33
CA VAL A 131 10.96 7.42 -7.11
C VAL A 131 12.19 6.76 -6.48
N LYS A 132 12.55 5.56 -6.89
CA LYS A 132 13.52 4.73 -6.15
C LYS A 132 14.90 5.37 -5.97
N GLN A 133 15.35 6.18 -6.92
CA GLN A 133 16.68 6.78 -6.83
C GLN A 133 16.74 7.91 -5.81
N GLU A 134 15.66 8.64 -5.64
CA GLU A 134 15.61 9.77 -4.73
C GLU A 134 15.02 9.42 -3.36
N LEU A 135 14.20 8.35 -3.30
CA LEU A 135 13.53 7.93 -2.07
C LEU A 135 13.92 6.48 -1.75
N PRO A 136 15.09 6.26 -1.15
CA PRO A 136 15.57 4.89 -0.89
C PRO A 136 14.73 4.09 0.11
N TRP A 137 13.85 4.76 0.84
CA TRP A 137 12.94 4.12 1.79
C TRP A 137 11.68 3.56 1.11
N VAL A 138 11.54 3.76 -0.21
CA VAL A 138 10.46 3.13 -0.97
C VAL A 138 10.93 1.74 -1.39
N ARG A 139 10.14 0.73 -1.06
CA ARG A 139 10.44 -0.67 -1.34
C ARG A 139 9.34 -1.28 -2.21
N TRP A 140 9.72 -2.15 -3.08
CA TRP A 140 8.81 -2.78 -4.02
C TRP A 140 8.72 -4.29 -3.74
N LEU A 141 7.47 -4.81 -3.71
CA LEU A 141 7.23 -6.24 -3.44
C LEU A 141 8.06 -7.15 -4.37
N GLY A 142 8.19 -6.75 -5.65
CA GLY A 142 8.93 -7.54 -6.62
C GLY A 142 10.41 -7.73 -6.32
N GLU A 143 11.00 -6.87 -5.47
CA GLU A 143 12.38 -7.04 -5.05
C GLU A 143 12.59 -8.40 -4.37
N LEU A 144 11.58 -8.87 -3.66
CA LEU A 144 11.69 -10.11 -2.89
C LEU A 144 11.76 -11.35 -3.78
N ALA A 145 11.24 -11.25 -5.00
CA ALA A 145 11.28 -12.35 -5.97
C ALA A 145 12.64 -12.49 -6.64
N MET A 146 13.51 -11.50 -6.47
CA MET A 146 14.83 -11.45 -7.14
C MET A 146 15.95 -12.03 -6.28
N ASP A 147 15.64 -12.43 -5.05
CA ASP A 147 16.62 -12.97 -4.11
C ASP A 147 16.84 -14.48 -4.28
#